data_1478a4cf5a765a6c6f3891ec292d4572
#
_entry.id   1478a4cf5a765a6c6f3891ec292d4572
#
_cell.length_a   1.000
_cell.length_b   1.000
_cell.length_c   1.000
_cell.angle_alpha   90.00
_cell.angle_beta   90.00
_cell.angle_gamma   90.00
#
_symmetry.space_group_name_H-M   'P 1'
#
loop_
_entity.id
_entity.type
_entity.pdbx_description
1 polymer ?
#
loop_
_entity_poly.entity_id
_entity_poly.type
_entity_poly.pdbx_seq_one_letter_code
_entity_poly.pdbx_strand_id
1 'polypeptide(L)'
;IAGGGVGGMAAAIALQQQGASVRIFEQARAYGRIGADVNLTPNAVHALDRLGIGEALRRTAARPEFRISRMWDTGAETSRLPMSAAAEAKYGAPQLTIHRADLLRSLEDALVPGTLRLESKVRGIEQGTDGAALLLENGERIDADVVVGADGIHSVVRHALFGADRPRFTGLVSWRATCPRAAVAALPNLDSFTKWWGPTADRQIVTFPLSRGEEIFVFATTPQQDWTEEGWTLAGDMKELRAAYADFHPEARALLEACTEATRSALHVREPMARWSQGRVTILGDAAHPMVPFMAQGACMAIEDAVVLARALEHARGADIPA
;
A
#
# COMPACT_ATOMS: atom_id res chain seq x y z
N ILE A 1 -8.70 -7.96 -14.45
CA ILE A 1 -7.62 -7.51 -13.56
C ILE A 1 -7.27 -8.66 -12.62
N ALA A 2 -6.01 -9.01 -12.51
CA ALA A 2 -5.47 -9.93 -11.53
C ALA A 2 -5.04 -9.14 -10.27
N GLY A 3 -5.67 -9.42 -9.12
CA GLY A 3 -5.42 -8.78 -7.84
C GLY A 3 -6.39 -7.66 -7.50
N GLY A 4 -7.03 -7.78 -6.32
CA GLY A 4 -7.99 -6.84 -5.74
C GLY A 4 -7.37 -5.93 -4.66
N GLY A 5 -6.09 -5.60 -4.79
CA GLY A 5 -5.43 -4.61 -3.95
C GLY A 5 -5.79 -3.17 -4.33
N VAL A 6 -5.13 -2.21 -3.68
CA VAL A 6 -5.38 -0.77 -3.89
C VAL A 6 -5.28 -0.39 -5.37
N GLY A 7 -4.20 -0.79 -6.05
CA GLY A 7 -3.99 -0.47 -7.46
C GLY A 7 -5.02 -1.14 -8.39
N GLY A 8 -5.34 -2.42 -8.14
CA GLY A 8 -6.30 -3.17 -8.97
C GLY A 8 -7.72 -2.62 -8.88
N MET A 9 -8.19 -2.28 -7.67
CA MET A 9 -9.50 -1.63 -7.51
C MET A 9 -9.52 -0.22 -8.08
N ALA A 10 -8.47 0.58 -7.85
CA ALA A 10 -8.37 1.92 -8.42
C ALA A 10 -8.40 1.87 -9.97
N ALA A 11 -7.68 0.92 -10.58
CA ALA A 11 -7.70 0.72 -12.02
C ALA A 11 -9.08 0.30 -12.54
N ALA A 12 -9.77 -0.57 -11.80
CA ALA A 12 -11.12 -0.96 -12.17
C ALA A 12 -12.10 0.22 -12.16
N ILE A 13 -12.08 1.04 -11.11
CA ILE A 13 -12.92 2.23 -11.00
C ILE A 13 -12.62 3.20 -12.16
N ALA A 14 -11.32 3.49 -12.39
CA ALA A 14 -10.90 4.40 -13.45
C ALA A 14 -11.35 3.93 -14.84
N LEU A 15 -11.22 2.65 -15.15
CA LEU A 15 -11.66 2.06 -16.41
C LEU A 15 -13.19 2.02 -16.53
N GLN A 16 -13.91 1.71 -15.45
CA GLN A 16 -15.36 1.72 -15.43
C GLN A 16 -15.94 3.12 -15.67
N GLN A 17 -15.30 4.18 -15.17
CA GLN A 17 -15.69 5.56 -15.45
C GLN A 17 -15.59 5.92 -16.94
N GLN A 18 -14.78 5.19 -17.71
CA GLN A 18 -14.67 5.31 -19.16
C GLN A 18 -15.59 4.35 -19.94
N GLY A 19 -16.44 3.62 -19.23
CA GLY A 19 -17.39 2.67 -19.83
C GLY A 19 -16.81 1.29 -20.14
N ALA A 20 -15.62 0.94 -19.64
CA ALA A 20 -15.09 -0.40 -19.80
C ALA A 20 -15.82 -1.40 -18.89
N SER A 21 -16.04 -2.61 -19.40
CA SER A 21 -16.48 -3.75 -18.60
C SER A 21 -15.28 -4.37 -17.89
N VAL A 22 -15.28 -4.35 -16.56
CA VAL A 22 -14.13 -4.78 -15.75
C VAL A 22 -14.52 -5.90 -14.80
N ARG A 23 -13.63 -6.88 -14.65
CA ARG A 23 -13.69 -7.93 -13.61
C ARG A 23 -12.35 -7.99 -12.88
N ILE A 24 -12.40 -8.13 -11.55
CA ILE A 24 -11.24 -8.30 -10.67
C ILE A 24 -11.29 -9.71 -10.07
N PHE A 25 -10.16 -10.39 -10.09
CA PHE A 25 -9.98 -11.71 -9.48
C PHE A 25 -8.95 -11.59 -8.35
N GLU A 26 -9.41 -11.86 -7.11
CA GLU A 26 -8.63 -11.73 -5.89
C GLU A 26 -8.57 -13.07 -5.14
N GLN A 27 -7.38 -13.47 -4.70
CA GLN A 27 -7.18 -14.74 -4.01
C GLN A 27 -7.69 -14.75 -2.56
N ALA A 28 -7.75 -13.58 -1.92
CA ALA A 28 -8.23 -13.47 -0.54
C ALA A 28 -9.71 -13.82 -0.42
N ARG A 29 -10.10 -14.39 0.73
CA ARG A 29 -11.50 -14.66 1.07
C ARG A 29 -12.26 -13.42 1.50
N ALA A 30 -11.56 -12.51 2.14
CA ALA A 30 -12.09 -11.25 2.65
C ALA A 30 -10.94 -10.26 2.91
N TYR A 31 -11.26 -8.99 2.98
CA TYR A 31 -10.33 -7.97 3.43
C TYR A 31 -10.42 -7.82 4.95
N GLY A 32 -9.42 -8.35 5.67
CA GLY A 32 -9.33 -8.24 7.12
C GLY A 32 -8.77 -6.88 7.57
N ARG A 33 -9.17 -6.44 8.78
CA ARG A 33 -8.56 -5.28 9.46
C ARG A 33 -7.25 -5.69 10.13
N ILE A 34 -6.28 -6.16 9.37
CA ILE A 34 -4.99 -6.61 9.89
C ILE A 34 -3.94 -5.54 9.56
N GLY A 35 -3.44 -4.95 10.58
CA GLY A 35 -2.20 -4.25 10.87
C GLY A 35 -1.46 -3.50 9.77
N ALA A 36 -2.12 -2.95 8.74
CA ALA A 36 -1.43 -2.13 7.75
C ALA A 36 -2.06 -0.75 7.62
N ASP A 37 -1.22 0.23 7.60
CA ASP A 37 -1.51 1.62 7.30
C ASP A 37 -1.32 1.93 5.81
N VAL A 38 -1.90 3.01 5.37
CA VAL A 38 -1.56 3.68 4.12
C VAL A 38 -1.44 5.18 4.38
N ASN A 39 -0.29 5.73 4.03
CA ASN A 39 -0.11 7.17 3.92
C ASN A 39 -0.49 7.59 2.51
N LEU A 40 -1.49 8.45 2.39
CA LEU A 40 -1.95 9.03 1.13
C LEU A 40 -1.39 10.43 0.99
N THR A 41 -0.39 10.56 0.12
CA THR A 41 0.19 11.86 -0.23
C THR A 41 -0.75 12.64 -1.17
N PRO A 42 -0.60 13.97 -1.31
CA PRO A 42 -1.53 14.80 -2.10
C PRO A 42 -1.77 14.31 -3.53
N ASN A 43 -0.75 13.75 -4.19
CA ASN A 43 -0.87 13.17 -5.52
C ASN A 43 -1.90 12.02 -5.55
N ALA A 44 -1.80 11.09 -4.60
CA ALA A 44 -2.75 9.99 -4.49
C ALA A 44 -4.15 10.47 -4.08
N VAL A 45 -4.24 11.45 -3.18
CA VAL A 45 -5.54 12.03 -2.78
C VAL A 45 -6.23 12.69 -3.97
N HIS A 46 -5.50 13.43 -4.82
CA HIS A 46 -6.05 13.97 -6.07
C HIS A 46 -6.57 12.89 -7.01
N ALA A 47 -5.82 11.80 -7.17
CA ALA A 47 -6.27 10.68 -7.98
C ALA A 47 -7.55 10.04 -7.41
N LEU A 48 -7.61 9.83 -6.10
CA LEU A 48 -8.77 9.26 -5.39
C LEU A 48 -9.98 10.21 -5.41
N ASP A 49 -9.77 11.53 -5.38
CA ASP A 49 -10.83 12.53 -5.59
C ASP A 49 -11.45 12.38 -6.99
N ARG A 50 -10.62 12.22 -8.03
CA ARG A 50 -11.08 11.96 -9.40
C ARG A 50 -11.81 10.63 -9.55
N LEU A 51 -11.42 9.61 -8.79
CA LEU A 51 -12.12 8.34 -8.75
C LEU A 51 -13.45 8.41 -7.95
N GLY A 52 -13.76 9.56 -7.34
CA GLY A 52 -15.03 9.80 -6.64
C GLY A 52 -15.07 9.28 -5.20
N ILE A 53 -13.95 8.81 -4.65
CA ILE A 53 -13.90 8.24 -3.28
C ILE A 53 -13.27 9.17 -2.23
N GLY A 54 -12.74 10.32 -2.63
CA GLY A 54 -12.01 11.21 -1.73
C GLY A 54 -12.78 11.69 -0.52
N GLU A 55 -14.09 11.92 -0.64
CA GLU A 55 -14.94 12.29 0.50
C GLU A 55 -15.12 11.14 1.49
N ALA A 56 -15.31 9.90 0.99
CA ALA A 56 -15.40 8.71 1.84
C ALA A 56 -14.12 8.50 2.65
N LEU A 57 -12.96 8.72 2.02
CA LEU A 57 -11.66 8.63 2.70
C LEU A 57 -11.50 9.68 3.80
N ARG A 58 -11.91 10.93 3.54
CA ARG A 58 -11.82 12.02 4.53
C ARG A 58 -12.67 11.78 5.78
N ARG A 59 -13.73 10.96 5.67
CA ARG A 59 -14.55 10.57 6.83
C ARG A 59 -13.88 9.56 7.75
N THR A 60 -12.92 8.78 7.27
CA THR A 60 -12.28 7.69 8.03
C THR A 60 -10.80 7.94 8.30
N ALA A 61 -10.12 8.72 7.46
CA ALA A 61 -8.72 9.03 7.59
C ALA A 61 -8.42 10.01 8.74
N ALA A 62 -7.19 9.98 9.24
CA ALA A 62 -6.64 11.04 10.06
C ALA A 62 -5.86 12.05 9.20
N ARG A 63 -5.68 13.26 9.72
CA ARG A 63 -4.98 14.39 9.07
C ARG A 63 -3.82 14.83 9.95
N PRO A 64 -2.63 14.25 9.82
CA PRO A 64 -1.48 14.65 10.63
C PRO A 64 -1.17 16.14 10.49
N GLU A 65 -1.04 16.83 11.63
CA GLU A 65 -0.80 18.28 11.65
C GLU A 65 0.63 18.62 11.22
N PHE A 66 1.59 17.87 11.74
CA PHE A 66 3.01 18.09 11.51
C PHE A 66 3.71 16.80 11.09
N ARG A 67 4.81 16.95 10.36
CA ARG A 67 5.85 15.95 10.20
C ARG A 67 7.00 16.32 11.11
N ILE A 68 7.26 15.49 12.11
CA ILE A 68 8.27 15.72 13.14
C ILE A 68 9.39 14.70 13.00
N SER A 69 10.63 15.16 13.03
CA SER A 69 11.81 14.30 13.13
C SER A 69 12.43 14.45 14.51
N ARG A 70 12.76 13.34 15.16
CA ARG A 70 13.32 13.30 16.52
C ARG A 70 14.52 12.36 16.59
N MET A 71 15.45 12.69 17.47
CA MET A 71 16.56 11.80 17.82
C MET A 71 16.05 10.65 18.70
N TRP A 72 16.58 9.49 18.46
CA TRP A 72 16.15 8.25 19.10
C TRP A 72 16.38 8.22 20.61
N ASP A 73 17.50 8.77 21.10
CA ASP A 73 18.01 8.75 22.46
C ASP A 73 17.50 9.91 23.33
N THR A 74 17.72 11.13 22.88
CA THR A 74 17.38 12.36 23.62
C THR A 74 15.94 12.80 23.42
N GLY A 75 15.27 12.30 22.38
CA GLY A 75 13.98 12.81 21.95
C GLY A 75 14.03 14.22 21.37
N ALA A 76 15.22 14.78 21.17
CA ALA A 76 15.38 16.12 20.63
C ALA A 76 14.72 16.22 19.25
N GLU A 77 13.91 17.25 19.09
CA GLU A 77 13.27 17.55 17.81
C GLU A 77 14.27 18.20 16.86
N THR A 78 14.51 17.56 15.72
CA THR A 78 15.45 18.06 14.71
C THR A 78 14.74 18.78 13.56
N SER A 79 13.45 18.54 13.39
CA SER A 79 12.64 19.23 12.39
C SER A 79 11.14 19.11 12.72
N ARG A 80 10.37 20.18 12.45
CA ARG A 80 8.92 20.22 12.52
C ARG A 80 8.39 20.96 11.30
N LEU A 81 7.67 20.27 10.45
CA LEU A 81 7.11 20.81 9.22
C LEU A 81 5.59 20.69 9.25
N PRO A 82 4.82 21.74 8.94
CA PRO A 82 3.38 21.64 8.74
C PRO A 82 3.07 20.59 7.67
N MET A 83 2.04 19.77 7.86
CA MET A 83 1.76 18.64 6.99
C MET A 83 0.43 18.77 6.25
N SER A 84 -0.66 18.23 6.75
CA SER A 84 -1.90 18.08 5.98
C SER A 84 -2.50 19.39 5.48
N ALA A 85 -2.65 20.38 6.36
CA ALA A 85 -3.19 21.68 5.97
C ALA A 85 -2.26 22.45 5.03
N ALA A 86 -0.95 22.40 5.26
CA ALA A 86 0.02 23.03 4.38
C ALA A 86 0.09 22.34 3.01
N ALA A 87 -0.03 21.01 2.97
CA ALA A 87 -0.10 20.27 1.72
C ALA A 87 -1.37 20.64 0.93
N GLU A 88 -2.52 20.72 1.60
CA GLU A 88 -3.78 21.11 0.99
C GLU A 88 -3.73 22.54 0.42
N ALA A 89 -3.17 23.49 1.17
CA ALA A 89 -2.99 24.87 0.70
C ALA A 89 -2.04 24.96 -0.51
N LYS A 90 -0.98 24.15 -0.54
CA LYS A 90 0.04 24.19 -1.60
C LYS A 90 -0.32 23.38 -2.83
N TYR A 91 -0.91 22.20 -2.64
CA TYR A 91 -1.11 21.21 -3.69
C TYR A 91 -2.60 20.95 -3.99
N GLY A 92 -3.53 21.57 -3.26
CA GLY A 92 -4.98 21.40 -3.45
C GLY A 92 -5.54 20.10 -2.84
N ALA A 93 -4.72 19.28 -2.18
CA ALA A 93 -5.15 18.09 -1.49
C ALA A 93 -4.33 17.86 -0.21
N PRO A 94 -4.93 17.33 0.87
CA PRO A 94 -4.22 17.05 2.11
C PRO A 94 -3.33 15.82 2.03
N GLN A 95 -2.40 15.69 2.97
CA GLN A 95 -1.83 14.40 3.36
C GLN A 95 -2.81 13.70 4.31
N LEU A 96 -3.10 12.43 4.07
CA LEU A 96 -3.97 11.63 4.91
C LEU A 96 -3.24 10.37 5.39
N THR A 97 -3.62 9.88 6.57
CA THR A 97 -3.23 8.56 7.06
C THR A 97 -4.48 7.74 7.31
N ILE A 98 -4.54 6.54 6.78
CA ILE A 98 -5.75 5.71 6.80
C ILE A 98 -5.39 4.24 7.07
N HIS A 99 -6.27 3.53 7.76
CA HIS A 99 -6.15 2.09 7.86
C HIS A 99 -6.41 1.45 6.49
N ARG A 100 -5.54 0.51 6.08
CA ARG A 100 -5.64 -0.12 4.76
C ARG A 100 -7.01 -0.75 4.47
N ALA A 101 -7.64 -1.34 5.49
CA ALA A 101 -8.97 -1.92 5.33
C ALA A 101 -10.04 -0.87 5.00
N ASP A 102 -9.94 0.33 5.57
CA ASP A 102 -10.90 1.41 5.31
C ASP A 102 -10.71 1.99 3.90
N LEU A 103 -9.46 2.07 3.42
CA LEU A 103 -9.17 2.42 2.02
C LEU A 103 -9.73 1.37 1.05
N LEU A 104 -9.48 0.07 1.30
CA LEU A 104 -9.98 -1.01 0.44
C LEU A 104 -11.50 -1.04 0.42
N ARG A 105 -12.17 -0.84 1.56
CA ARG A 105 -13.63 -0.75 1.62
C ARG A 105 -14.16 0.41 0.80
N SER A 106 -13.55 1.59 0.92
CA SER A 106 -13.95 2.77 0.14
C SER A 106 -13.78 2.56 -1.37
N LEU A 107 -12.75 1.81 -1.78
CA LEU A 107 -12.54 1.42 -3.17
C LEU A 107 -13.59 0.37 -3.61
N GLU A 108 -13.84 -0.64 -2.79
CA GLU A 108 -14.82 -1.69 -3.08
C GLU A 108 -16.23 -1.13 -3.24
N ASP A 109 -16.63 -0.22 -2.34
CA ASP A 109 -17.95 0.44 -2.37
C ASP A 109 -18.15 1.30 -3.64
N ALA A 110 -17.08 1.74 -4.29
CA ALA A 110 -17.11 2.52 -5.53
C ALA A 110 -17.11 1.67 -6.80
N LEU A 111 -16.87 0.36 -6.69
CA LEU A 111 -16.93 -0.55 -7.84
C LEU A 111 -18.39 -0.77 -8.28
N VAL A 112 -18.59 -0.99 -9.57
CA VAL A 112 -19.86 -1.53 -10.07
C VAL A 112 -20.10 -2.90 -9.41
N PRO A 113 -21.32 -3.16 -8.87
CA PRO A 113 -21.63 -4.44 -8.24
C PRO A 113 -21.27 -5.64 -9.11
N GLY A 114 -20.64 -6.66 -8.53
CA GLY A 114 -20.21 -7.87 -9.24
C GLY A 114 -18.86 -7.76 -9.97
N THR A 115 -18.17 -6.62 -9.88
CA THR A 115 -16.83 -6.45 -10.46
C THR A 115 -15.78 -7.30 -9.75
N LEU A 116 -15.82 -7.35 -8.42
CA LEU A 116 -14.84 -8.05 -7.59
C LEU A 116 -15.30 -9.48 -7.31
N ARG A 117 -14.43 -10.46 -7.62
CA ARG A 117 -14.59 -11.85 -7.29
C ARG A 117 -13.45 -12.32 -6.39
N LEU A 118 -13.77 -12.53 -5.14
CA LEU A 118 -12.87 -13.08 -4.14
C LEU A 118 -12.66 -14.59 -4.33
N GLU A 119 -11.75 -15.21 -3.58
CA GLU A 119 -11.39 -16.64 -3.64
C GLU A 119 -11.04 -17.10 -5.07
N SER A 120 -10.44 -16.22 -5.85
CA SER A 120 -10.19 -16.41 -7.28
C SER A 120 -8.72 -16.17 -7.59
N LYS A 121 -7.88 -17.14 -7.24
CA LYS A 121 -6.43 -17.07 -7.45
C LYS A 121 -6.08 -17.23 -8.92
N VAL A 122 -5.41 -16.23 -9.47
CA VAL A 122 -4.83 -16.27 -10.81
C VAL A 122 -3.53 -17.07 -10.76
N ARG A 123 -3.38 -18.05 -11.68
CA ARG A 123 -2.18 -18.89 -11.82
C ARG A 123 -1.33 -18.55 -13.04
N GLY A 124 -1.88 -17.77 -13.98
CA GLY A 124 -1.17 -17.42 -15.21
C GLY A 124 -2.04 -16.63 -16.18
N ILE A 125 -1.46 -16.34 -17.31
CA ILE A 125 -2.09 -15.65 -18.43
C ILE A 125 -1.84 -16.40 -19.73
N GLU A 126 -2.70 -16.14 -20.70
CA GLU A 126 -2.46 -16.41 -22.11
C GLU A 126 -2.73 -15.13 -22.89
N GLN A 127 -2.03 -14.92 -24.00
CA GLN A 127 -2.32 -13.83 -24.92
C GLN A 127 -2.15 -14.25 -26.37
N GLY A 128 -2.97 -13.67 -27.22
CA GLY A 128 -2.96 -13.82 -28.67
C GLY A 128 -2.99 -12.46 -29.36
N THR A 129 -3.21 -12.46 -30.67
CA THR A 129 -3.31 -11.24 -31.48
C THR A 129 -4.52 -10.38 -31.12
N ASP A 130 -5.65 -11.02 -30.77
CA ASP A 130 -6.95 -10.33 -30.65
C ASP A 130 -7.45 -10.19 -29.21
N GLY A 131 -6.75 -10.77 -28.23
CA GLY A 131 -7.12 -10.74 -26.84
C GLY A 131 -6.11 -11.38 -25.92
N ALA A 132 -6.43 -11.36 -24.64
CA ALA A 132 -5.68 -12.04 -23.61
C ALA A 132 -6.64 -12.77 -22.65
N ALA A 133 -6.13 -13.69 -21.84
CA ALA A 133 -6.93 -14.39 -20.85
C ALA A 133 -6.19 -14.51 -19.53
N LEU A 134 -6.96 -14.47 -18.42
CA LEU A 134 -6.51 -14.94 -17.11
C LEU A 134 -6.84 -16.42 -16.94
N LEU A 135 -5.91 -17.16 -16.37
CA LEU A 135 -6.11 -18.56 -16.00
C LEU A 135 -6.23 -18.64 -14.48
N LEU A 136 -7.36 -19.11 -13.98
CA LEU A 136 -7.60 -19.27 -12.56
C LEU A 136 -7.11 -20.64 -12.06
N GLU A 137 -6.83 -20.76 -10.78
CA GLU A 137 -6.35 -22.01 -10.15
C GLU A 137 -7.39 -23.14 -10.24
N ASN A 138 -8.69 -22.80 -10.27
CA ASN A 138 -9.79 -23.75 -10.46
C ASN A 138 -9.96 -24.27 -11.91
N GLY A 139 -9.08 -23.84 -12.83
CA GLY A 139 -9.11 -24.22 -14.24
C GLY A 139 -9.96 -23.30 -15.14
N GLU A 140 -10.66 -22.32 -14.58
CA GLU A 140 -11.46 -21.37 -15.35
C GLU A 140 -10.55 -20.46 -16.18
N ARG A 141 -10.93 -20.21 -17.43
CA ARG A 141 -10.30 -19.28 -18.37
C ARG A 141 -11.19 -18.05 -18.54
N ILE A 142 -10.62 -16.87 -18.37
CA ILE A 142 -11.33 -15.60 -18.45
C ILE A 142 -10.75 -14.78 -19.60
N ASP A 143 -11.49 -14.72 -20.69
CA ASP A 143 -11.11 -13.93 -21.86
C ASP A 143 -11.36 -12.44 -21.65
N ALA A 144 -10.48 -11.61 -22.20
CA ALA A 144 -10.54 -10.15 -22.14
C ALA A 144 -9.79 -9.51 -23.31
N ASP A 145 -10.13 -8.26 -23.65
CA ASP A 145 -9.36 -7.43 -24.60
C ASP A 145 -8.02 -7.04 -24.02
N VAL A 146 -7.96 -6.78 -22.71
CA VAL A 146 -6.75 -6.39 -21.95
C VAL A 146 -6.72 -7.10 -20.60
N VAL A 147 -5.56 -7.57 -20.21
CA VAL A 147 -5.27 -8.08 -18.87
C VAL A 147 -4.36 -7.12 -18.11
N VAL A 148 -4.73 -6.81 -16.88
CA VAL A 148 -3.94 -5.97 -15.97
C VAL A 148 -3.48 -6.80 -14.79
N GLY A 149 -2.17 -6.93 -14.58
CA GLY A 149 -1.57 -7.54 -13.41
C GLY A 149 -1.37 -6.51 -12.29
N ALA A 150 -2.18 -6.62 -11.24
CA ALA A 150 -2.09 -5.84 -10.00
C ALA A 150 -1.92 -6.80 -8.80
N ASP A 151 -1.27 -7.93 -9.03
CA ASP A 151 -1.17 -9.10 -8.15
C ASP A 151 0.07 -9.08 -7.24
N GLY A 152 0.63 -7.87 -7.02
CA GLY A 152 1.60 -7.59 -5.98
C GLY A 152 3.03 -8.07 -6.30
N ILE A 153 3.89 -8.04 -5.29
CA ILE A 153 5.33 -8.30 -5.44
C ILE A 153 5.64 -9.72 -5.96
N HIS A 154 4.76 -10.68 -5.75
CA HIS A 154 4.87 -12.06 -6.23
C HIS A 154 4.06 -12.30 -7.52
N SER A 155 3.87 -11.27 -8.32
CA SER A 155 3.03 -11.25 -9.51
C SER A 155 3.30 -12.43 -10.45
N VAL A 156 2.26 -13.23 -10.70
CA VAL A 156 2.29 -14.28 -11.71
C VAL A 156 2.17 -13.71 -13.12
N VAL A 157 1.50 -12.56 -13.25
CA VAL A 157 1.40 -11.83 -14.54
C VAL A 157 2.77 -11.31 -14.96
N ARG A 158 3.51 -10.67 -14.04
CA ARG A 158 4.90 -10.22 -14.28
C ARG A 158 5.79 -11.39 -14.72
N HIS A 159 5.70 -12.51 -13.98
CA HIS A 159 6.49 -13.69 -14.30
C HIS A 159 6.21 -14.23 -15.70
N ALA A 160 4.93 -14.28 -16.09
CA ALA A 160 4.52 -14.76 -17.40
C ALA A 160 5.00 -13.83 -18.54
N LEU A 161 5.03 -12.51 -18.32
CA LEU A 161 5.46 -11.53 -19.33
C LEU A 161 6.98 -11.43 -19.48
N PHE A 162 7.70 -11.42 -18.36
CA PHE A 162 9.10 -10.99 -18.32
C PHE A 162 10.06 -12.06 -17.79
N GLY A 163 9.53 -13.25 -17.48
CA GLY A 163 10.30 -14.36 -16.94
C GLY A 163 10.48 -14.31 -15.44
N ALA A 164 11.19 -15.31 -14.93
CA ALA A 164 11.43 -15.48 -13.50
C ALA A 164 12.44 -14.44 -13.01
N ASP A 165 12.01 -13.59 -12.09
CA ASP A 165 12.86 -12.79 -11.25
C ASP A 165 12.41 -12.95 -9.78
N ARG A 166 13.30 -12.76 -8.83
CA ARG A 166 12.98 -12.87 -7.41
C ARG A 166 13.16 -11.53 -6.73
N PRO A 167 12.24 -11.15 -5.82
CA PRO A 167 12.46 -10.00 -4.97
C PRO A 167 13.73 -10.21 -4.14
N ARG A 168 14.54 -9.16 -4.00
CA ARG A 168 15.74 -9.18 -3.18
C ARG A 168 15.39 -8.69 -1.78
N PHE A 169 15.71 -9.49 -0.77
CA PHE A 169 15.62 -9.08 0.63
C PHE A 169 16.60 -7.95 0.92
N THR A 170 16.14 -6.92 1.62
CA THR A 170 16.94 -5.71 1.91
C THR A 170 17.80 -5.85 3.17
N GLY A 171 17.67 -6.92 3.94
CA GLY A 171 18.26 -7.04 5.27
C GLY A 171 17.42 -6.37 6.35
N LEU A 172 16.21 -5.91 6.04
CA LEU A 172 15.34 -5.21 6.99
C LEU A 172 14.00 -5.93 7.16
N VAL A 173 13.58 -6.04 8.41
CA VAL A 173 12.24 -6.48 8.80
C VAL A 173 11.47 -5.27 9.30
N SER A 174 10.26 -5.11 8.79
CA SER A 174 9.31 -4.10 9.27
C SER A 174 8.36 -4.70 10.29
N TRP A 175 8.07 -3.92 11.31
CA TRP A 175 7.09 -4.19 12.36
C TRP A 175 5.96 -3.18 12.25
N ARG A 176 4.73 -3.66 12.44
CA ARG A 176 3.53 -2.83 12.40
C ARG A 176 2.66 -3.17 13.60
N ALA A 177 2.30 -2.16 14.34
CA ALA A 177 1.45 -2.26 15.53
C ALA A 177 0.51 -1.07 15.61
N THR A 178 -0.57 -1.20 16.35
CA THR A 178 -1.47 -0.11 16.70
C THR A 178 -1.75 -0.14 18.21
N CYS A 179 -2.01 1.03 18.76
CA CYS A 179 -2.58 1.13 20.09
C CYS A 179 -3.72 2.16 20.12
N PRO A 180 -4.70 2.01 21.02
CA PRO A 180 -5.72 3.03 21.24
C PRO A 180 -5.06 4.36 21.68
N ARG A 181 -5.47 5.50 21.11
CA ARG A 181 -4.96 6.83 21.52
C ARG A 181 -5.11 7.05 23.03
N ALA A 182 -6.20 6.55 23.61
CA ALA A 182 -6.45 6.68 25.06
C ALA A 182 -5.35 6.04 25.92
N ALA A 183 -4.70 4.98 25.45
CA ALA A 183 -3.62 4.30 26.18
C ALA A 183 -2.32 5.13 26.23
N VAL A 184 -2.17 6.11 25.36
CA VAL A 184 -0.99 6.98 25.23
C VAL A 184 -1.33 8.47 25.33
N ALA A 185 -2.51 8.81 25.87
CA ALA A 185 -3.04 10.19 25.87
C ALA A 185 -2.13 11.23 26.57
N ALA A 186 -1.24 10.78 27.45
CA ALA A 186 -0.28 11.64 28.12
C ALA A 186 0.95 11.99 27.24
N LEU A 187 1.15 11.33 26.12
CA LEU A 187 2.27 11.58 25.23
C LEU A 187 1.99 12.79 24.31
N PRO A 188 3.00 13.59 23.99
CA PRO A 188 2.84 14.71 23.07
C PRO A 188 2.78 14.27 21.60
N ASN A 189 2.31 15.18 20.75
CA ASN A 189 2.39 15.07 19.29
C ASN A 189 1.62 13.87 18.66
N LEU A 190 0.57 13.37 19.34
CA LEU A 190 -0.22 12.25 18.84
C LEU A 190 -1.01 12.56 17.55
N ASP A 191 -1.19 13.84 17.22
CA ASP A 191 -1.80 14.29 15.95
C ASP A 191 -0.78 14.54 14.86
N SER A 192 0.45 14.07 15.03
CA SER A 192 1.55 14.30 14.11
C SER A 192 2.10 13.00 13.53
N PHE A 193 2.69 13.11 12.36
CA PHE A 193 3.55 12.07 11.79
C PHE A 193 4.95 12.24 12.38
N THR A 194 5.32 11.42 13.35
CA THR A 194 6.59 11.52 14.06
C THR A 194 7.53 10.41 13.66
N LYS A 195 8.75 10.77 13.26
CA LYS A 195 9.81 9.82 12.96
C LYS A 195 10.93 9.96 13.98
N TRP A 196 11.25 8.86 14.64
CA TRP A 196 12.38 8.69 15.52
C TRP A 196 13.53 8.06 14.74
N TRP A 197 14.58 8.82 14.52
CA TRP A 197 15.77 8.35 13.82
C TRP A 197 16.66 7.59 14.79
N GLY A 198 16.97 6.33 14.48
CA GLY A 198 17.83 5.48 15.31
C GLY A 198 19.33 5.81 15.19
N PRO A 199 20.16 5.06 15.91
CA PRO A 199 21.62 5.21 15.83
C PRO A 199 22.16 4.85 14.43
N THR A 200 21.42 4.04 13.71
CA THR A 200 21.70 3.59 12.34
C THR A 200 20.43 3.74 11.47
N ALA A 201 20.59 3.82 10.17
CA ALA A 201 19.48 4.04 9.22
C ALA A 201 18.47 2.88 9.16
N ASP A 202 18.86 1.70 9.61
CA ASP A 202 18.06 0.47 9.67
C ASP A 202 17.18 0.35 10.92
N ARG A 203 17.38 1.20 11.93
CA ARG A 203 16.57 1.28 13.16
C ARG A 203 15.86 2.60 13.23
N GLN A 204 14.55 2.57 13.06
CA GLN A 204 13.70 3.75 13.16
C GLN A 204 12.30 3.38 13.65
N ILE A 205 11.64 4.33 14.30
CA ILE A 205 10.23 4.25 14.63
C ILE A 205 9.52 5.40 13.91
N VAL A 206 8.37 5.10 13.31
CA VAL A 206 7.47 6.10 12.75
C VAL A 206 6.10 5.91 13.38
N THR A 207 5.50 7.00 13.85
CA THR A 207 4.18 6.98 14.47
C THR A 207 3.27 8.04 13.85
N PHE A 208 1.99 7.74 13.74
CA PHE A 208 0.99 8.69 13.25
C PHE A 208 -0.43 8.23 13.62
N PRO A 209 -1.39 9.17 13.66
CA PRO A 209 -2.77 8.83 13.95
C PRO A 209 -3.42 8.05 12.79
N LEU A 210 -4.31 7.12 13.10
CA LEU A 210 -5.25 6.46 12.20
C LEU A 210 -6.68 6.65 12.70
N SER A 211 -7.68 6.19 11.93
CA SER A 211 -9.07 6.11 12.35
C SER A 211 -9.56 7.44 12.97
N ARG A 212 -9.37 8.55 12.26
CA ARG A 212 -9.70 9.93 12.73
C ARG A 212 -8.96 10.35 14.01
N GLY A 213 -7.83 9.71 14.29
CA GLY A 213 -7.03 9.97 15.48
C GLY A 213 -7.38 9.10 16.69
N GLU A 214 -8.28 8.12 16.56
CA GLU A 214 -8.67 7.21 17.64
C GLU A 214 -7.60 6.16 17.93
N GLU A 215 -6.75 5.85 16.95
CA GLU A 215 -5.65 4.89 17.03
C GLU A 215 -4.33 5.56 16.68
N ILE A 216 -3.24 5.11 17.30
CA ILE A 216 -1.87 5.48 16.94
C ILE A 216 -1.22 4.25 16.30
N PHE A 217 -0.75 4.44 15.09
CA PHE A 217 0.02 3.44 14.37
C PHE A 217 1.50 3.58 14.69
N VAL A 218 2.17 2.45 14.83
CA VAL A 218 3.61 2.34 15.04
C VAL A 218 4.20 1.46 13.96
N PHE A 219 5.08 2.04 13.16
CA PHE A 219 5.94 1.33 12.23
C PHE A 219 7.37 1.34 12.77
N ALA A 220 8.03 0.20 12.77
CA ALA A 220 9.42 0.11 13.17
C ALA A 220 10.21 -0.78 12.21
N THR A 221 11.54 -0.62 12.14
CA THR A 221 12.42 -1.47 11.34
C THR A 221 13.55 -2.02 12.17
N THR A 222 13.87 -3.29 11.95
CA THR A 222 15.04 -3.94 12.58
C THR A 222 15.89 -4.61 11.51
N PRO A 223 17.23 -4.56 11.62
CA PRO A 223 18.11 -5.33 10.75
C PRO A 223 17.98 -6.82 11.05
N GLN A 224 18.03 -7.64 10.00
CA GLN A 224 18.05 -9.09 10.10
C GLN A 224 18.89 -9.67 8.96
N GLN A 225 19.78 -10.63 9.27
CA GLN A 225 20.69 -11.18 8.25
C GLN A 225 19.99 -12.17 7.33
N ASP A 226 19.14 -13.03 7.88
CA ASP A 226 18.44 -14.06 7.14
C ASP A 226 16.94 -13.97 7.36
N TRP A 227 16.18 -14.14 6.28
CA TRP A 227 14.74 -14.21 6.31
C TRP A 227 14.24 -15.30 5.37
N THR A 228 13.51 -16.27 5.92
CA THR A 228 12.99 -17.43 5.18
C THR A 228 11.46 -17.50 5.16
N GLU A 229 10.80 -16.70 6.01
CA GLU A 229 9.34 -16.71 6.11
C GLU A 229 8.73 -15.83 5.03
N GLU A 230 7.64 -16.30 4.40
CA GLU A 230 6.88 -15.49 3.45
C GLU A 230 5.57 -15.00 4.08
N GLY A 231 5.23 -13.74 3.86
CA GLY A 231 3.98 -13.15 4.33
C GLY A 231 4.11 -11.70 4.78
N TRP A 232 2.98 -10.98 4.67
CA TRP A 232 2.87 -9.57 5.08
C TRP A 232 2.38 -9.38 6.51
N THR A 233 1.85 -10.44 7.13
CA THR A 233 1.12 -10.39 8.39
C THR A 233 1.57 -11.50 9.34
N LEU A 234 2.86 -11.83 9.31
CA LEU A 234 3.41 -12.78 10.26
C LEU A 234 3.31 -12.20 11.66
N ALA A 235 2.91 -13.01 12.63
CA ALA A 235 2.86 -12.59 14.02
C ALA A 235 4.26 -12.18 14.51
N GLY A 236 4.36 -11.00 15.10
CA GLY A 236 5.58 -10.49 15.71
C GLY A 236 5.56 -10.68 17.23
N ASP A 237 6.69 -11.05 17.82
CA ASP A 237 6.83 -11.06 19.27
C ASP A 237 7.07 -9.64 19.80
N MET A 238 6.12 -9.10 20.57
CA MET A 238 6.22 -7.78 21.20
C MET A 238 7.41 -7.67 22.16
N LYS A 239 7.88 -8.77 22.75
CA LYS A 239 9.08 -8.76 23.61
C LYS A 239 10.33 -8.52 22.77
N GLU A 240 10.43 -9.16 21.60
CA GLU A 240 11.54 -8.96 20.66
C GLU A 240 11.54 -7.49 20.17
N LEU A 241 10.38 -6.96 19.77
CA LEU A 241 10.26 -5.58 19.32
C LEU A 241 10.67 -4.59 20.39
N ARG A 242 10.15 -4.74 21.63
CA ARG A 242 10.51 -3.85 22.75
C ARG A 242 11.98 -3.93 23.12
N ALA A 243 12.57 -5.13 23.11
CA ALA A 243 14.00 -5.32 23.36
C ALA A 243 14.87 -4.62 22.31
N ALA A 244 14.48 -4.67 21.03
CA ALA A 244 15.19 -4.00 19.94
C ALA A 244 15.23 -2.47 20.08
N TYR A 245 14.33 -1.88 20.86
CA TYR A 245 14.18 -0.44 21.06
C TYR A 245 14.31 -0.01 22.53
N ALA A 246 14.91 -0.86 23.39
CA ALA A 246 15.06 -0.59 24.83
C ALA A 246 15.92 0.66 25.15
N ASP A 247 16.78 1.04 24.23
CA ASP A 247 17.69 2.21 24.32
C ASP A 247 17.05 3.51 23.77
N PHE A 248 15.85 3.44 23.19
CA PHE A 248 15.15 4.63 22.66
C PHE A 248 14.57 5.51 23.78
N HIS A 249 14.29 6.76 23.43
CA HIS A 249 13.68 7.74 24.32
C HIS A 249 12.40 7.19 24.99
N PRO A 250 12.11 7.53 26.27
CA PRO A 250 10.96 7.01 27.00
C PRO A 250 9.61 7.16 26.27
N GLU A 251 9.36 8.24 25.54
CA GLU A 251 8.14 8.43 24.77
C GLU A 251 7.99 7.38 23.65
N ALA A 252 9.06 7.08 22.90
CA ALA A 252 9.05 6.07 21.86
C ALA A 252 8.80 4.66 22.44
N ARG A 253 9.41 4.36 23.59
CA ARG A 253 9.19 3.10 24.31
C ARG A 253 7.76 2.99 24.84
N ALA A 254 7.21 4.09 25.37
CA ALA A 254 5.82 4.09 25.88
C ALA A 254 4.80 3.78 24.76
N LEU A 255 5.04 4.21 23.52
CA LEU A 255 4.23 3.83 22.37
C LEU A 255 4.29 2.33 22.10
N LEU A 256 5.48 1.71 22.14
CA LEU A 256 5.64 0.27 21.98
C LEU A 256 5.04 -0.53 23.14
N GLU A 257 5.10 -0.02 24.37
CA GLU A 257 4.48 -0.65 25.55
C GLU A 257 2.96 -0.66 25.45
N ALA A 258 2.36 0.37 24.87
CA ALA A 258 0.92 0.45 24.68
C ALA A 258 0.37 -0.49 23.59
N CYS A 259 1.24 -1.00 22.70
CA CYS A 259 0.85 -1.97 21.68
C CYS A 259 0.82 -3.38 22.28
N THR A 260 -0.26 -4.13 22.05
CA THR A 260 -0.46 -5.51 22.56
C THR A 260 -0.01 -6.58 21.59
N GLU A 261 -0.04 -6.28 20.29
CA GLU A 261 0.32 -7.18 19.20
C GLU A 261 1.05 -6.41 18.10
N ALA A 262 1.83 -7.13 17.33
CA ALA A 262 2.46 -6.61 16.13
C ALA A 262 2.44 -7.66 15.02
N THR A 263 2.45 -7.19 13.78
CA THR A 263 2.81 -8.00 12.62
C THR A 263 4.21 -7.64 12.15
N ARG A 264 4.91 -8.61 11.55
CA ARG A 264 6.21 -8.39 10.94
C ARG A 264 6.27 -8.92 9.51
N SER A 265 7.10 -8.30 8.69
CA SER A 265 7.38 -8.77 7.33
C SER A 265 8.73 -8.28 6.84
N ALA A 266 9.39 -9.09 6.03
CA ALA A 266 10.61 -8.68 5.35
C ALA A 266 10.34 -7.56 4.34
N LEU A 267 11.27 -6.63 4.22
CA LEU A 267 11.26 -5.64 3.17
C LEU A 267 12.04 -6.17 1.95
N HIS A 268 11.35 -6.21 0.83
CA HIS A 268 11.90 -6.66 -0.44
C HIS A 268 11.85 -5.55 -1.49
N VAL A 269 12.79 -5.58 -2.40
CA VAL A 269 12.85 -4.70 -3.57
C VAL A 269 13.07 -5.53 -4.83
N ARG A 270 12.72 -4.95 -5.97
CA ARG A 270 13.07 -5.46 -7.30
C ARG A 270 13.80 -4.37 -8.08
N GLU A 271 14.58 -4.77 -9.06
CA GLU A 271 15.19 -3.82 -9.97
C GLU A 271 14.12 -3.12 -10.83
N PRO A 272 14.31 -1.82 -11.12
CA PRO A 272 13.40 -1.07 -12.00
C PRO A 272 13.29 -1.72 -13.37
N MET A 273 12.08 -1.72 -13.92
CA MET A 273 11.81 -2.28 -15.24
C MET A 273 11.76 -1.19 -16.32
N ALA A 274 12.31 -1.48 -17.48
CA ALA A 274 12.27 -0.57 -18.64
C ALA A 274 10.86 -0.49 -19.28
N ARG A 275 10.04 -1.51 -19.09
CA ARG A 275 8.67 -1.59 -19.64
C ARG A 275 7.79 -2.45 -18.75
N TRP A 276 6.48 -2.13 -18.72
CA TRP A 276 5.48 -2.81 -17.90
C TRP A 276 4.40 -3.50 -18.73
N SER A 277 4.44 -3.34 -20.04
CA SER A 277 3.44 -3.88 -20.94
C SER A 277 4.09 -4.70 -22.05
N GLN A 278 3.39 -5.74 -22.48
CA GLN A 278 3.71 -6.53 -23.65
C GLN A 278 2.42 -7.05 -24.27
N GLY A 279 2.16 -6.68 -25.54
CA GLY A 279 0.91 -7.02 -26.20
C GLY A 279 -0.28 -6.44 -25.45
N ARG A 280 -1.25 -7.29 -25.14
CA ARG A 280 -2.50 -6.92 -24.46
C ARG A 280 -2.46 -7.09 -22.96
N VAL A 281 -1.28 -7.19 -22.40
CA VAL A 281 -1.09 -7.39 -20.95
C VAL A 281 -0.17 -6.31 -20.39
N THR A 282 -0.58 -5.71 -19.28
CA THR A 282 0.23 -4.72 -18.53
C THR A 282 0.24 -5.07 -17.05
N ILE A 283 1.21 -4.53 -16.31
CA ILE A 283 1.30 -4.63 -14.85
C ILE A 283 1.34 -3.24 -14.22
N LEU A 284 0.91 -3.14 -12.95
CA LEU A 284 0.95 -1.89 -12.17
C LEU A 284 1.22 -2.16 -10.68
N GLY A 285 1.50 -1.10 -9.94
CA GLY A 285 1.76 -1.17 -8.51
C GLY A 285 2.93 -2.09 -8.16
N ASP A 286 2.83 -2.86 -7.07
CA ASP A 286 3.92 -3.74 -6.62
C ASP A 286 4.27 -4.87 -7.61
N ALA A 287 3.41 -5.18 -8.58
CA ALA A 287 3.75 -6.07 -9.68
C ALA A 287 4.81 -5.45 -10.61
N ALA A 288 4.78 -4.13 -10.79
CA ALA A 288 5.71 -3.38 -11.63
C ALA A 288 6.90 -2.81 -10.83
N HIS A 289 6.63 -2.12 -9.72
CA HIS A 289 7.62 -1.30 -9.00
C HIS A 289 7.53 -1.44 -7.46
N PRO A 290 7.69 -2.66 -6.90
CA PRO A 290 7.69 -2.82 -5.46
C PRO A 290 8.83 -2.04 -4.84
N MET A 291 8.56 -1.34 -3.74
CA MET A 291 9.52 -0.47 -3.07
C MET A 291 9.43 -0.58 -1.55
N VAL A 292 10.50 -0.16 -0.88
CA VAL A 292 10.49 -0.01 0.58
C VAL A 292 9.59 1.15 1.02
N PRO A 293 8.93 1.07 2.19
CA PRO A 293 7.86 2.01 2.56
C PRO A 293 8.35 3.38 3.05
N PHE A 294 9.64 3.68 2.95
CA PHE A 294 10.26 4.87 3.58
C PHE A 294 9.76 6.22 3.04
N MET A 295 9.25 6.26 1.83
CA MET A 295 8.69 7.47 1.21
C MET A 295 7.16 7.46 1.14
N ALA A 296 6.52 6.40 1.63
CA ALA A 296 5.06 6.21 1.59
C ALA A 296 4.45 6.32 0.18
N GLN A 297 5.18 5.89 -0.86
CA GLN A 297 4.77 6.07 -2.26
C GLN A 297 4.21 4.80 -2.92
N GLY A 298 4.42 3.59 -2.36
CA GLY A 298 4.01 2.36 -3.04
C GLY A 298 2.53 2.33 -3.41
N ALA A 299 1.64 2.51 -2.44
CA ALA A 299 0.20 2.59 -2.69
C ALA A 299 -0.19 3.84 -3.48
N CYS A 300 0.47 4.98 -3.24
CA CYS A 300 0.22 6.23 -3.96
C CYS A 300 0.50 6.08 -5.45
N MET A 301 1.65 5.54 -5.81
CA MET A 301 2.02 5.29 -7.21
C MET A 301 1.09 4.27 -7.86
N ALA A 302 0.70 3.19 -7.16
CA ALA A 302 -0.27 2.23 -7.70
C ALA A 302 -1.63 2.88 -8.03
N ILE A 303 -2.06 3.88 -7.27
CA ILE A 303 -3.27 4.67 -7.54
C ILE A 303 -3.04 5.58 -8.76
N GLU A 304 -1.88 6.22 -8.87
CA GLU A 304 -1.53 7.04 -10.04
C GLU A 304 -1.42 6.19 -11.30
N ASP A 305 -0.79 5.01 -11.23
CA ASP A 305 -0.72 4.04 -12.35
C ASP A 305 -2.12 3.72 -12.88
N ALA A 306 -3.09 3.51 -11.98
CA ALA A 306 -4.46 3.20 -12.34
C ALA A 306 -5.11 4.31 -13.18
N VAL A 307 -4.91 5.57 -12.78
CA VAL A 307 -5.44 6.74 -13.49
C VAL A 307 -4.72 6.92 -14.84
N VAL A 308 -3.41 6.74 -14.85
CA VAL A 308 -2.59 6.85 -16.08
C VAL A 308 -2.95 5.74 -17.08
N LEU A 309 -3.12 4.51 -16.60
CA LEU A 309 -3.55 3.39 -17.44
C LEU A 309 -4.91 3.65 -18.07
N ALA A 310 -5.90 4.07 -17.27
CA ALA A 310 -7.22 4.40 -17.80
C ALA A 310 -7.14 5.49 -18.86
N ARG A 311 -6.38 6.58 -18.59
CA ARG A 311 -6.16 7.65 -19.58
C ARG A 311 -5.50 7.14 -20.87
N ALA A 312 -4.53 6.25 -20.76
CA ALA A 312 -3.87 5.66 -21.92
C ALA A 312 -4.82 4.83 -22.80
N LEU A 313 -5.84 4.21 -22.18
CA LEU A 313 -6.83 3.37 -22.84
C LEU A 313 -8.11 4.14 -23.22
N GLU A 314 -8.22 5.44 -22.95
CA GLU A 314 -9.46 6.23 -23.09
C GLU A 314 -10.11 6.11 -24.47
N HIS A 315 -9.32 6.05 -25.52
CA HIS A 315 -9.80 5.97 -26.92
C HIS A 315 -9.49 4.63 -27.58
N ALA A 316 -8.82 3.73 -26.89
CA ALA A 316 -8.44 2.43 -27.44
C ALA A 316 -9.65 1.49 -27.53
N ARG A 317 -9.87 0.85 -28.67
CA ARG A 317 -10.92 -0.13 -28.93
C ARG A 317 -10.36 -1.29 -29.74
N GLY A 318 -10.58 -2.51 -29.29
CA GLY A 318 -10.23 -3.71 -30.03
C GLY A 318 -8.81 -3.69 -30.61
N ALA A 319 -8.68 -3.51 -31.93
CA ALA A 319 -7.41 -3.51 -32.64
C ALA A 319 -6.50 -2.28 -32.33
N ASP A 320 -7.07 -1.19 -31.79
CA ASP A 320 -6.30 0.01 -31.44
C ASP A 320 -5.58 -0.11 -30.10
N ILE A 321 -5.88 -1.16 -29.34
CA ILE A 321 -5.14 -1.46 -28.11
C ILE A 321 -3.73 -1.88 -28.53
N PRO A 322 -2.70 -1.13 -28.12
CA PRO A 322 -1.34 -1.38 -28.56
C PRO A 322 -0.88 -2.81 -28.25
N ALA A 323 -0.25 -3.43 -29.24
CA ALA A 323 0.41 -4.71 -29.06
C ALA A 323 1.71 -4.56 -28.24
#